data_3c5c389192da4f49b6b0b61879ba52c9
#
_entry.id   3c5c389192da4f49b6b0b61879ba52c9
#
_cell.length_a   1.000
_cell.length_b   1.000
_cell.length_c   1.000
_cell.angle_alpha   90.00
_cell.angle_beta   90.00
_cell.angle_gamma   90.00
#
_symmetry.space_group_name_H-M   'P 1'
#
loop_
_entity.id
_entity.type
_entity.pdbx_description
1 polymer ?
#
loop_
_entity_poly.entity_id
_entity_poly.type
_entity_poly.pdbx_seq_one_letter_code
_entity_poly.pdbx_strand_id
1 'polypeptide(L)'
;NSPRWLSVVGTRRMTPYGAMLCERLIGELAALVPDAVIVSGLAYGVDIEAHRAAMNAGLRTVGVVAHPLTRIYPSRHTESARRMVQQGGAIVSEFHSGCRCDRSSFVQRNRIIAGLSEGTLVIESAAKGGSLITAEMAGGYERTVMAAPGRIDDDRSQGTNRLICS
;
A
#
# COMPACT_ATOMS: atom_id res chain seq x y z
N ASN A 1 21.32 -8.74 -8.23
CA ASN A 1 20.73 -7.82 -7.24
C ASN A 1 19.36 -8.33 -6.83
N SER A 2 19.04 -8.31 -5.54
CA SER A 2 17.68 -8.59 -5.08
C SER A 2 16.77 -7.43 -5.47
N PRO A 3 15.50 -7.67 -5.82
CA PRO A 3 14.56 -6.61 -6.14
C PRO A 3 14.33 -5.70 -4.93
N ARG A 4 14.12 -4.41 -5.17
CA ARG A 4 13.81 -3.41 -4.12
C ARG A 4 12.32 -3.45 -3.82
N TRP A 5 11.96 -3.47 -2.56
CA TRP A 5 10.57 -3.56 -2.12
C TRP A 5 10.12 -2.26 -1.48
N LEU A 6 9.03 -1.68 -1.98
CA LEU A 6 8.43 -0.45 -1.47
C LEU A 6 6.98 -0.67 -1.11
N SER A 7 6.58 -0.41 0.13
CA SER A 7 5.17 -0.32 0.45
C SER A 7 4.59 1.05 0.14
N VAL A 8 3.38 1.04 -0.43
CA VAL A 8 2.61 2.25 -0.72
C VAL A 8 1.24 2.10 -0.06
N VAL A 9 0.96 3.01 0.87
CA VAL A 9 -0.26 2.95 1.70
C VAL A 9 -0.93 4.32 1.79
N GLY A 10 -2.19 4.34 2.20
CA GLY A 10 -2.90 5.60 2.40
C GLY A 10 -4.37 5.45 2.72
N THR A 11 -5.08 6.54 2.58
CA THR A 11 -6.52 6.62 2.86
C THR A 11 -7.34 5.74 1.92
N ARG A 12 -8.42 5.17 2.45
CA ARG A 12 -9.44 4.48 1.63
C ARG A 12 -10.33 5.43 0.81
N ARG A 13 -10.28 6.73 1.12
CA ARG A 13 -11.04 7.80 0.46
C ARG A 13 -10.10 8.76 -0.25
N MET A 14 -9.33 8.21 -1.18
CA MET A 14 -8.32 8.91 -1.96
C MET A 14 -8.94 10.03 -2.81
N THR A 15 -8.19 11.13 -2.93
CA THR A 15 -8.53 12.24 -3.82
C THR A 15 -7.99 12.01 -5.25
N PRO A 16 -8.45 12.79 -6.24
CA PRO A 16 -7.80 12.81 -7.56
C PRO A 16 -6.30 13.17 -7.50
N TYR A 17 -5.91 14.01 -6.54
CA TYR A 17 -4.49 14.33 -6.29
C TYR A 17 -3.71 13.09 -5.84
N GLY A 18 -4.25 12.33 -4.89
CA GLY A 18 -3.63 11.08 -4.43
C GLY A 18 -3.50 10.04 -5.54
N ALA A 19 -4.50 9.93 -6.43
CA ALA A 19 -4.45 9.05 -7.60
C ALA A 19 -3.32 9.46 -8.55
N MET A 20 -3.25 10.74 -8.89
CA MET A 20 -2.19 11.30 -9.73
C MET A 20 -0.80 11.08 -9.13
N LEU A 21 -0.66 11.23 -7.79
CA LEU A 21 0.62 10.96 -7.11
C LEU A 21 1.01 9.48 -7.17
N CYS A 22 0.07 8.55 -6.96
CA CYS A 22 0.33 7.12 -7.10
C CYS A 22 0.88 6.79 -8.50
N GLU A 23 0.17 7.27 -9.52
CA GLU A 23 0.52 7.01 -10.92
C GLU A 23 1.89 7.59 -11.26
N ARG A 24 2.13 8.85 -10.90
CA ARG A 24 3.37 9.56 -11.18
C ARG A 24 4.57 8.96 -10.43
N LEU A 25 4.49 8.83 -9.10
CA LEU A 25 5.63 8.38 -8.30
C LEU A 25 6.00 6.92 -8.59
N ILE A 26 5.00 6.05 -8.80
CA ILE A 26 5.25 4.65 -9.14
C ILE A 26 5.77 4.53 -10.59
N GLY A 27 5.28 5.35 -11.52
CA GLY A 27 5.79 5.41 -12.88
C GLY A 27 7.24 5.89 -12.96
N GLU A 28 7.59 6.94 -12.21
CA GLU A 28 8.97 7.43 -12.11
C GLU A 28 9.88 6.38 -11.44
N LEU A 29 9.40 5.70 -10.40
CA LEU A 29 10.12 4.60 -9.77
C LEU A 29 10.40 3.46 -10.76
N ALA A 30 9.43 3.08 -11.58
CA ALA A 30 9.59 2.02 -12.58
C ALA A 30 10.69 2.34 -13.60
N ALA A 31 10.81 3.61 -13.98
CA ALA A 31 11.85 4.06 -14.90
C ALA A 31 13.26 3.99 -14.27
N LEU A 32 13.36 4.24 -12.95
CA LEU A 32 14.63 4.25 -12.22
C LEU A 32 15.04 2.87 -11.70
N VAL A 33 14.06 2.05 -11.29
CA VAL A 33 14.25 0.74 -10.66
C VAL A 33 13.25 -0.25 -11.27
N PRO A 34 13.50 -0.76 -12.48
CA PRO A 34 12.55 -1.59 -13.24
C PRO A 34 12.19 -2.93 -12.58
N ASP A 35 12.98 -3.39 -11.63
CA ASP A 35 12.77 -4.62 -10.87
C ASP A 35 12.11 -4.38 -9.49
N ALA A 36 11.73 -3.14 -9.19
CA ALA A 36 11.05 -2.82 -7.93
C ALA A 36 9.74 -3.61 -7.76
N VAL A 37 9.40 -3.90 -6.51
CA VAL A 37 8.16 -4.57 -6.13
C VAL A 37 7.33 -3.63 -5.25
N ILE A 38 6.11 -3.34 -5.67
CA ILE A 38 5.19 -2.55 -4.86
C ILE A 38 4.38 -3.45 -3.94
N VAL A 39 4.35 -3.12 -2.65
CA VAL A 39 3.56 -3.85 -1.63
C VAL A 39 2.44 -2.98 -1.12
N SER A 40 1.23 -3.50 -1.03
CA SER A 40 0.10 -2.79 -0.42
C SER A 40 -0.99 -3.76 0.07
N GLY A 41 -2.08 -3.21 0.60
CA GLY A 41 -3.09 -4.00 1.31
C GLY A 41 -4.31 -4.41 0.49
N LEU A 42 -4.36 -4.10 -0.80
CA LEU A 42 -5.52 -4.35 -1.67
C LEU A 42 -6.83 -3.69 -1.19
N ALA A 43 -6.78 -2.73 -0.28
CA ALA A 43 -7.92 -1.99 0.22
C ALA A 43 -8.41 -0.95 -0.81
N TYR A 44 -9.55 -0.30 -0.55
CA TYR A 44 -10.01 0.85 -1.33
C TYR A 44 -9.00 2.00 -1.26
N GLY A 45 -9.09 2.92 -2.23
CA GLY A 45 -8.30 4.15 -2.27
C GLY A 45 -6.85 3.90 -2.69
N VAL A 46 -5.90 4.38 -1.90
CA VAL A 46 -4.48 4.37 -2.25
C VAL A 46 -3.95 2.95 -2.53
N ASP A 47 -4.34 1.96 -1.74
CA ASP A 47 -3.81 0.60 -1.89
C ASP A 47 -4.08 0.02 -3.28
N ILE A 48 -5.35 0.04 -3.72
CA ILE A 48 -5.71 -0.50 -5.05
C ILE A 48 -5.10 0.33 -6.17
N GLU A 49 -4.99 1.65 -6.00
CA GLU A 49 -4.40 2.53 -7.01
C GLU A 49 -2.90 2.30 -7.14
N ALA A 50 -2.19 2.10 -6.03
CA ALA A 50 -0.78 1.71 -6.04
C ALA A 50 -0.54 0.41 -6.81
N HIS A 51 -1.40 -0.61 -6.61
CA HIS A 51 -1.32 -1.85 -7.38
C HIS A 51 -1.56 -1.64 -8.88
N ARG A 52 -2.57 -0.82 -9.24
CA ARG A 52 -2.88 -0.50 -10.64
C ARG A 52 -1.74 0.27 -11.31
N ALA A 53 -1.23 1.30 -10.63
CA ALA A 53 -0.10 2.08 -11.12
C ALA A 53 1.14 1.19 -11.34
N ALA A 54 1.45 0.30 -10.40
CA ALA A 54 2.54 -0.66 -10.53
C ALA A 54 2.37 -1.58 -11.75
N MET A 55 1.20 -2.19 -11.88
CA MET A 55 0.88 -3.07 -13.02
C MET A 55 0.92 -2.34 -14.37
N ASN A 56 0.48 -1.09 -14.41
CA ASN A 56 0.50 -0.28 -15.62
C ASN A 56 1.93 0.15 -16.01
N ALA A 57 2.77 0.37 -15.00
CA ALA A 57 4.19 0.69 -15.19
C ALA A 57 5.09 -0.55 -15.42
N GLY A 58 4.51 -1.76 -15.48
CA GLY A 58 5.26 -3.00 -15.68
C GLY A 58 5.98 -3.54 -14.44
N LEU A 59 5.73 -2.96 -13.25
CA LEU A 59 6.28 -3.45 -12.00
C LEU A 59 5.46 -4.62 -11.44
N ARG A 60 6.15 -5.54 -10.77
CA ARG A 60 5.48 -6.56 -9.95
C ARG A 60 4.88 -5.91 -8.71
N THR A 61 3.76 -6.46 -8.26
CA THR A 61 3.13 -5.96 -7.04
C THR A 61 2.57 -7.09 -6.18
N VAL A 62 2.64 -6.92 -4.87
CA VAL A 62 2.23 -7.91 -3.87
C VAL A 62 1.12 -7.33 -3.00
N GLY A 63 -0.04 -7.96 -3.05
CA GLY A 63 -1.19 -7.64 -2.21
C GLY A 63 -1.16 -8.46 -0.93
N VAL A 64 -0.91 -7.82 0.20
CA VAL A 64 -1.04 -8.47 1.52
C VAL A 64 -2.47 -8.28 1.99
N VAL A 65 -3.20 -9.37 2.24
CA VAL A 65 -4.62 -9.29 2.60
C VAL A 65 -4.89 -9.76 4.03
N ALA A 66 -5.95 -9.23 4.64
CA ALA A 66 -6.34 -9.51 6.02
C ALA A 66 -7.48 -10.56 6.09
N HIS A 67 -7.44 -11.56 5.23
CA HIS A 67 -8.45 -12.62 5.12
C HIS A 67 -7.87 -13.85 4.43
N PRO A 68 -8.50 -15.03 4.57
CA PRO A 68 -8.10 -16.23 3.83
C PRO A 68 -8.10 -16.03 2.31
N LEU A 69 -7.21 -16.71 1.59
CA LEU A 69 -7.08 -16.63 0.14
C LEU A 69 -8.24 -17.30 -0.63
N THR A 70 -9.20 -17.90 0.05
CA THR A 70 -10.41 -18.52 -0.55
C THR A 70 -11.34 -17.49 -1.20
N ARG A 71 -11.16 -16.20 -0.92
CA ARG A 71 -11.91 -15.09 -1.50
C ARG A 71 -11.06 -13.83 -1.54
N ILE A 72 -11.41 -12.89 -2.39
CA ILE A 72 -10.82 -11.53 -2.39
C ILE A 72 -11.81 -10.55 -1.76
N TYR A 73 -11.30 -9.73 -0.86
CA TYR A 73 -12.01 -8.60 -0.27
C TYR A 73 -11.20 -7.32 -0.40
N PRO A 74 -11.78 -6.24 -0.88
CA PRO A 74 -13.16 -6.12 -1.42
C PRO A 74 -13.34 -6.92 -2.73
N SER A 75 -14.53 -7.48 -2.96
CA SER A 75 -14.81 -8.31 -4.15
C SER A 75 -14.61 -7.56 -5.48
N ARG A 76 -14.79 -6.23 -5.48
CA ARG A 76 -14.51 -5.35 -6.63
C ARG A 76 -13.03 -5.40 -7.09
N HIS A 77 -12.12 -5.82 -6.22
CA HIS A 77 -10.68 -5.89 -6.53
C HIS A 77 -10.25 -7.27 -7.05
N THR A 78 -11.20 -8.22 -7.22
CA THR A 78 -10.89 -9.58 -7.69
C THR A 78 -10.18 -9.59 -9.02
N GLU A 79 -10.60 -8.76 -9.98
CA GLU A 79 -9.96 -8.68 -11.30
C GLU A 79 -8.53 -8.08 -11.20
N SER A 80 -8.36 -7.06 -10.37
CA SER A 80 -7.03 -6.49 -10.11
C SER A 80 -6.10 -7.52 -9.45
N ALA A 81 -6.62 -8.31 -8.50
CA ALA A 81 -5.87 -9.39 -7.86
C ALA A 81 -5.46 -10.48 -8.85
N ARG A 82 -6.35 -10.87 -9.77
CA ARG A 82 -6.06 -11.83 -10.84
C ARG A 82 -4.97 -11.31 -11.77
N ARG A 83 -5.13 -10.06 -12.27
CA ARG A 83 -4.13 -9.40 -13.12
C ARG A 83 -2.77 -9.31 -12.44
N MET A 84 -2.73 -8.98 -11.14
CA MET A 84 -1.51 -8.93 -10.34
C MET A 84 -0.74 -10.25 -10.41
N VAL A 85 -1.41 -11.38 -10.15
CA VAL A 85 -0.79 -12.71 -10.20
C VAL A 85 -0.34 -13.07 -11.62
N GLN A 86 -1.14 -12.76 -12.64
CA GLN A 86 -0.80 -13.00 -14.05
C GLN A 86 0.45 -12.22 -14.50
N GLN A 87 0.71 -11.07 -13.90
CA GLN A 87 1.90 -10.24 -14.16
C GLN A 87 3.10 -10.58 -13.26
N GLY A 88 3.10 -11.74 -12.61
CA GLY A 88 4.22 -12.20 -11.79
C GLY A 88 4.28 -11.60 -10.39
N GLY A 89 3.20 -10.94 -9.95
CA GLY A 89 3.00 -10.54 -8.56
C GLY A 89 2.37 -11.64 -7.72
N ALA A 90 1.92 -11.30 -6.52
CA ALA A 90 1.33 -12.26 -5.59
C ALA A 90 0.24 -11.67 -4.69
N ILE A 91 -0.62 -12.53 -4.19
CA ILE A 91 -1.49 -12.24 -3.04
C ILE A 91 -1.01 -13.08 -1.87
N VAL A 92 -0.77 -12.43 -0.74
CA VAL A 92 -0.23 -13.04 0.47
C VAL A 92 -1.18 -12.84 1.64
N SER A 93 -1.34 -13.87 2.46
CA SER A 93 -2.13 -13.80 3.70
C SER A 93 -1.52 -14.69 4.78
N GLU A 94 -1.58 -14.24 6.02
CA GLU A 94 -1.29 -15.07 7.20
C GLU A 94 -2.53 -15.81 7.73
N PHE A 95 -3.72 -15.54 7.16
CA PHE A 95 -4.98 -16.10 7.62
C PHE A 95 -5.34 -17.39 6.86
N HIS A 96 -5.44 -18.50 7.57
CA HIS A 96 -5.85 -19.77 6.97
C HIS A 96 -7.37 -19.82 6.68
N SER A 97 -7.83 -20.82 5.92
CA SER A 97 -9.20 -20.90 5.39
C SER A 97 -10.33 -20.91 6.44
N GLY A 98 -10.04 -21.34 7.66
CA GLY A 98 -11.01 -21.36 8.78
C GLY A 98 -11.04 -20.09 9.63
N CYS A 99 -10.18 -19.09 9.38
CA CYS A 99 -10.12 -17.88 10.19
C CYS A 99 -11.35 -16.99 9.99
N ARG A 100 -11.89 -16.49 11.10
CA ARG A 100 -12.79 -15.33 11.10
C ARG A 100 -11.95 -14.07 11.18
N CYS A 101 -12.13 -13.19 10.20
CA CYS A 101 -11.40 -11.93 10.13
C CYS A 101 -12.32 -10.78 10.53
N ASP A 102 -11.80 -9.86 11.31
CA ASP A 102 -12.48 -8.69 11.82
C ASP A 102 -11.68 -7.40 11.53
N ARG A 103 -12.04 -6.29 12.19
CA ARG A 103 -11.32 -5.03 12.04
C ARG A 103 -9.88 -5.10 12.54
N SER A 104 -9.59 -5.90 13.57
CA SER A 104 -8.23 -6.04 14.12
C SER A 104 -7.31 -6.75 13.14
N SER A 105 -7.82 -7.68 12.33
CA SER A 105 -7.07 -8.38 11.29
C SER A 105 -6.41 -7.43 10.27
N PHE A 106 -7.07 -6.31 9.94
CA PHE A 106 -6.49 -5.31 9.04
C PHE A 106 -5.29 -4.60 9.67
N VAL A 107 -5.35 -4.29 10.95
CA VAL A 107 -4.23 -3.67 11.69
C VAL A 107 -3.10 -4.68 11.83
N GLN A 108 -3.41 -5.91 12.23
CA GLN A 108 -2.43 -6.99 12.37
C GLN A 108 -1.66 -7.23 11.05
N ARG A 109 -2.37 -7.30 9.92
CA ARG A 109 -1.78 -7.48 8.60
C ARG A 109 -0.79 -6.37 8.23
N ASN A 110 -1.01 -5.12 8.66
CA ASN A 110 -0.18 -3.98 8.27
C ASN A 110 1.30 -4.16 8.65
N ARG A 111 1.61 -4.92 9.71
CA ARG A 111 2.98 -5.28 10.06
C ARG A 111 3.71 -6.04 8.97
N ILE A 112 2.99 -6.85 8.19
CA ILE A 112 3.56 -7.61 7.08
C ILE A 112 3.87 -6.66 5.91
N ILE A 113 2.98 -5.71 5.60
CA ILE A 113 3.24 -4.68 4.59
C ILE A 113 4.51 -3.90 4.94
N ALA A 114 4.60 -3.39 6.16
CA ALA A 114 5.75 -2.65 6.65
C ALA A 114 7.04 -3.49 6.66
N GLY A 115 6.95 -4.74 7.14
CA GLY A 115 8.10 -5.63 7.31
C GLY A 115 8.69 -6.17 6.01
N LEU A 116 7.87 -6.38 4.97
CA LEU A 116 8.33 -6.88 3.66
C LEU A 116 9.13 -5.83 2.89
N SER A 117 9.01 -4.56 3.21
CA SER A 117 9.51 -3.45 2.38
C SER A 117 10.71 -2.75 3.03
N GLU A 118 11.60 -2.24 2.22
CA GLU A 118 12.74 -1.41 2.63
C GLU A 118 12.30 0.00 3.05
N GLY A 119 11.16 0.45 2.51
CA GLY A 119 10.54 1.72 2.84
C GLY A 119 9.02 1.69 2.69
N THR A 120 8.36 2.65 3.33
CA THR A 120 6.90 2.83 3.28
C THR A 120 6.58 4.25 2.84
N LEU A 121 5.87 4.39 1.73
CA LEU A 121 5.37 5.66 1.22
C LEU A 121 3.89 5.83 1.58
N VAL A 122 3.57 6.90 2.29
CA VAL A 122 2.20 7.30 2.61
C VAL A 122 1.76 8.40 1.65
N ILE A 123 0.76 8.12 0.81
CA ILE A 123 0.28 9.07 -0.23
C ILE A 123 -0.68 10.11 0.36
N GLU A 124 -1.71 9.65 1.05
CA GLU A 124 -2.69 10.50 1.73
C GLU A 124 -3.12 9.83 3.03
N SER A 125 -3.27 10.59 4.09
CA SER A 125 -3.81 10.13 5.36
C SER A 125 -4.44 11.26 6.16
N ALA A 126 -5.62 11.00 6.73
CA ALA A 126 -6.16 11.86 7.77
C ALA A 126 -5.31 11.78 9.05
N ALA A 127 -5.49 12.72 9.96
CA ALA A 127 -4.73 12.82 11.23
C ALA A 127 -4.75 11.54 12.09
N LYS A 128 -5.77 10.70 11.95
CA LYS A 128 -5.93 9.40 12.64
C LYS A 128 -6.17 8.26 11.62
N GLY A 129 -5.50 8.30 10.48
CA GLY A 129 -5.65 7.30 9.42
C GLY A 129 -4.95 5.98 9.75
N GLY A 130 -5.54 4.85 9.31
CA GLY A 130 -4.95 3.52 9.50
C GLY A 130 -3.59 3.33 8.79
N SER A 131 -3.29 4.12 7.76
CA SER A 131 -1.99 4.14 7.09
C SER A 131 -0.87 4.68 7.98
N LEU A 132 -1.18 5.55 8.95
CA LEU A 132 -0.21 6.03 9.94
C LEU A 132 0.27 4.90 10.87
N ILE A 133 -0.61 3.93 11.17
CA ILE A 133 -0.23 2.74 11.95
C ILE A 133 0.81 1.92 11.17
N THR A 134 0.64 1.80 9.84
CA THR A 134 1.63 1.11 8.98
C THR A 134 2.95 1.86 8.96
N ALA A 135 2.91 3.20 8.88
CA ALA A 135 4.09 4.06 8.93
C ALA A 135 4.83 3.94 10.27
N GLU A 136 4.11 3.93 11.38
CA GLU A 136 4.66 3.72 12.73
C GLU A 136 5.33 2.34 12.86
N MET A 137 4.68 1.28 12.37
CA MET A 137 5.26 -0.06 12.34
C MET A 137 6.54 -0.10 11.48
N ALA A 138 6.56 0.56 10.33
CA ALA A 138 7.74 0.65 9.47
C ALA A 138 8.90 1.35 10.20
N GLY A 139 8.64 2.48 10.85
CA GLY A 139 9.62 3.17 11.69
C GLY A 139 10.14 2.29 12.84
N GLY A 140 9.24 1.54 13.49
CA GLY A 140 9.62 0.58 14.53
C GLY A 140 10.48 -0.60 14.02
N TYR A 141 10.43 -0.89 12.73
CA TYR A 141 11.29 -1.88 12.06
C TYR A 141 12.55 -1.23 11.44
N GLU A 142 12.84 0.00 11.77
CA GLU A 142 13.96 0.77 11.20
C GLU A 142 13.90 0.88 9.66
N ARG A 143 12.67 0.87 9.10
CA ARG A 143 12.44 1.08 7.67
C ARG A 143 12.21 2.55 7.38
N THR A 144 12.66 3.00 6.22
CA THR A 144 12.44 4.38 5.77
C THR A 144 10.94 4.68 5.64
N VAL A 145 10.48 5.75 6.29
CA VAL A 145 9.12 6.26 6.12
C VAL A 145 9.16 7.52 5.27
N MET A 146 8.36 7.54 4.23
CA MET A 146 8.20 8.67 3.30
C MET A 146 6.73 9.07 3.27
N ALA A 147 6.46 10.34 3.09
CA ALA A 147 5.10 10.85 2.98
C ALA A 147 4.99 11.89 1.88
N ALA A 148 3.90 11.84 1.12
CA ALA A 148 3.63 12.83 0.11
C ALA A 148 3.04 14.09 0.76
N PRO A 149 3.55 15.29 0.45
CA PRO A 149 2.97 16.53 0.94
C PRO A 149 1.60 16.77 0.29
N GLY A 150 0.72 17.43 1.01
CA GLY A 150 -0.57 17.85 0.49
C GLY A 150 -0.98 19.21 1.05
N ARG A 151 -2.16 19.67 0.65
CA ARG A 151 -2.67 20.98 1.09
C ARG A 151 -2.88 21.00 2.59
N ILE A 152 -2.57 22.14 3.21
CA ILE A 152 -2.72 22.34 4.67
C ILE A 152 -4.19 22.35 5.12
N ASP A 153 -5.09 22.68 4.21
CA ASP A 153 -6.54 22.76 4.42
C ASP A 153 -7.29 21.47 4.02
N ASP A 154 -6.58 20.41 3.59
CA ASP A 154 -7.19 19.13 3.25
C ASP A 154 -7.01 18.13 4.40
N ASP A 155 -8.13 17.67 4.96
CA ASP A 155 -8.15 16.68 6.04
C ASP A 155 -7.40 15.38 5.70
N ARG A 156 -7.30 15.02 4.41
CA ARG A 156 -6.62 13.81 3.95
C ARG A 156 -5.11 13.96 3.84
N SER A 157 -4.62 15.19 3.96
CA SER A 157 -3.19 15.51 3.96
C SER A 157 -2.63 15.76 5.37
N GLN A 158 -3.48 15.89 6.38
CA GLN A 158 -3.04 16.20 7.74
C GLN A 158 -2.08 15.16 8.30
N GLY A 159 -2.35 13.88 8.08
CA GLY A 159 -1.49 12.78 8.55
C GLY A 159 -0.13 12.75 7.85
N THR A 160 -0.11 12.91 6.53
CA THR A 160 1.13 12.92 5.75
C THR A 160 1.97 14.16 6.02
N ASN A 161 1.34 15.35 6.08
CA ASN A 161 2.05 16.58 6.43
C ASN A 161 2.67 16.50 7.83
N ARG A 162 1.97 15.86 8.80
CA ARG A 162 2.52 15.62 10.14
C ARG A 162 3.72 14.66 10.11
N LEU A 163 3.69 13.60 9.30
CA LEU A 163 4.83 12.69 9.14
C LEU A 163 6.07 13.39 8.55
N ILE A 164 5.89 14.40 7.70
CA ILE A 164 6.99 15.16 7.10
C ILE A 164 7.64 16.08 8.15
N CYS A 165 6.88 16.54 9.15
CA CYS A 165 7.36 17.42 10.20
C CYS A 165 7.91 16.69 11.43
N SER A 166 7.85 15.36 11.49
CA SER A 166 8.35 14.54 12.60
C SER A 166 9.75 13.99 12.29
#